data_7549fc5d11503a21e843083ebca6db41
#
_entry.id   7549fc5d11503a21e843083ebca6db41
#
_cell.length_a   1.000
_cell.length_b   1.000
_cell.length_c   1.000
_cell.angle_alpha   90.00
_cell.angle_beta   90.00
_cell.angle_gamma   90.00
#
_symmetry.space_group_name_H-M   'P 1'
#
loop_
_entity.id
_entity.type
_entity.pdbx_description
1 polymer ?
#
loop_
_entity_poly.entity_id
_entity_poly.type
_entity_poly.pdbx_seq_one_letter_code
_entity_poly.pdbx_strand_id
1 'polypeptide(L)'
;MKKIALIILIITTFKTQAQDRVITTGVPFLLIAADARSAGMADMGVATSADAYSQQYNPAKYAFSLNGQGFSMSYTPYLTDIANDISLGQVTYFNRINERSAFAGSLRYFGLGDIELRQSFEDTPRTVSPNELAIDVSYALKLSEQFSMAIAGRFIRSNLKIPDGTSDASAASTFAFDVAGFYQSEEEAYSDFNGRWRAGFNLQNLGPKIKYDNDVTNTNFIPSNLRLGGGFDFIFDEYNKVSVTGEVTKLLVPTPPERTIVEPVDSNGDGTIDNSEVN
;
A
#
# COMPACT_ATOMS: atom_id res chain seq x y z
N MET A 1 33.38 15.23 12.40
CA MET A 1 32.63 15.08 13.64
C MET A 1 31.53 16.13 13.84
N LYS A 2 31.80 17.46 13.75
CA LYS A 2 30.76 18.51 13.93
C LYS A 2 29.55 18.40 12.99
N LYS A 3 29.77 18.03 11.70
CA LYS A 3 28.69 17.86 10.70
C LYS A 3 27.81 16.63 10.98
N ILE A 4 28.40 15.54 11.50
CA ILE A 4 27.67 14.33 11.89
C ILE A 4 26.82 14.61 13.14
N ALA A 5 27.38 15.31 14.12
CA ALA A 5 26.64 15.72 15.31
C ALA A 5 25.45 16.64 14.98
N LEU A 6 25.59 17.52 13.99
CA LEU A 6 24.51 18.39 13.53
C LEU A 6 23.38 17.58 12.86
N ILE A 7 23.73 16.57 12.03
CA ILE A 7 22.74 15.69 11.40
C ILE A 7 21.97 14.88 12.45
N ILE A 8 22.67 14.31 13.44
CA ILE A 8 22.04 13.59 14.55
C ILE A 8 21.11 14.52 15.35
N LEU A 9 21.54 15.75 15.62
CA LEU A 9 20.72 16.73 16.34
C LEU A 9 19.44 17.09 15.56
N ILE A 10 19.51 17.23 14.25
CA ILE A 10 18.34 17.49 13.40
C ILE A 10 17.36 16.31 13.44
N ILE A 11 17.85 15.06 13.40
CA ILE A 11 17.01 13.87 13.45
C ILE A 11 16.27 13.76 14.80
N THR A 12 16.89 14.16 15.91
CA THR A 12 16.27 14.09 17.24
C THR A 12 15.25 15.20 17.53
N THR A 13 15.18 16.24 16.69
CA THR A 13 14.20 17.34 16.86
C THR A 13 12.84 17.05 16.22
N PHE A 14 12.71 16.01 15.40
CA PHE A 14 11.41 15.59 14.85
C PHE A 14 10.56 14.98 15.97
N LYS A 15 9.58 15.77 16.45
CA LYS A 15 8.52 15.24 17.30
C LYS A 15 7.56 14.47 16.42
N THR A 16 7.61 13.13 16.48
CA THR A 16 6.58 12.29 15.87
C THR A 16 5.32 12.40 16.72
N GLN A 17 4.30 13.03 16.18
CA GLN A 17 2.96 12.97 16.77
C GLN A 17 2.35 11.64 16.31
N ALA A 18 2.15 10.71 17.23
CA ALA A 18 1.36 9.51 16.95
C ALA A 18 -0.09 9.93 16.68
N GLN A 19 -0.73 9.29 15.69
CA GLN A 19 -2.15 9.52 15.44
C GLN A 19 -2.95 8.97 16.63
N ASP A 20 -3.80 9.80 17.22
CA ASP A 20 -4.66 9.39 18.35
C ASP A 20 -5.73 8.38 17.93
N ARG A 21 -5.92 8.18 16.61
CA ARG A 21 -6.97 7.30 16.05
C ARG A 21 -6.47 6.50 14.88
N VAL A 22 -6.86 5.23 14.86
CA VAL A 22 -6.61 4.33 13.74
C VAL A 22 -7.50 4.74 12.57
N ILE A 23 -6.87 5.05 11.44
CA ILE A 23 -7.59 5.28 10.19
C ILE A 23 -7.92 3.91 9.58
N THR A 24 -9.22 3.61 9.48
CA THR A 24 -9.70 2.39 8.83
C THR A 24 -10.00 2.65 7.36
N THR A 25 -9.60 1.73 6.50
CA THR A 25 -9.86 1.78 5.05
C THR A 25 -10.50 0.49 4.59
N GLY A 26 -11.25 0.55 3.51
CA GLY A 26 -11.58 -0.66 2.75
C GLY A 26 -10.34 -1.19 2.04
N VAL A 27 -10.34 -2.47 1.71
CA VAL A 27 -9.29 -3.16 0.94
C VAL A 27 -7.86 -2.95 1.44
N PRO A 28 -7.59 -3.13 2.75
CA PRO A 28 -6.30 -2.83 3.35
C PRO A 28 -5.17 -3.73 2.84
N PHE A 29 -5.46 -4.85 2.18
CA PHE A 29 -4.48 -5.74 1.58
C PHE A 29 -3.58 -5.04 0.54
N LEU A 30 -4.05 -3.91 -0.02
CA LEU A 30 -3.25 -3.09 -0.93
C LEU A 30 -2.02 -2.46 -0.26
N LEU A 31 -2.01 -2.35 1.07
CA LEU A 31 -0.89 -1.82 1.85
C LEU A 31 0.10 -2.89 2.32
N ILE A 32 -0.20 -4.18 2.14
CA ILE A 32 0.70 -5.26 2.54
C ILE A 32 1.89 -5.32 1.56
N ALA A 33 3.11 -5.48 2.09
CA ALA A 33 4.31 -5.65 1.28
C ALA A 33 4.14 -6.80 0.27
N ALA A 34 4.47 -6.53 -0.98
CA ALA A 34 4.21 -7.46 -2.07
C ALA A 34 5.28 -8.55 -2.22
N ASP A 35 6.47 -8.31 -1.69
CA ASP A 35 7.63 -9.18 -1.87
C ASP A 35 8.57 -9.14 -0.66
N ALA A 36 9.41 -10.19 -0.53
CA ALA A 36 10.32 -10.35 0.60
C ALA A 36 11.41 -9.27 0.67
N ARG A 37 11.83 -8.69 -0.47
CA ARG A 37 12.82 -7.63 -0.49
C ARG A 37 12.29 -6.36 0.14
N SER A 38 11.12 -5.88 -0.30
CA SER A 38 10.49 -4.69 0.26
C SER A 38 10.07 -4.90 1.71
N ALA A 39 9.53 -6.08 2.06
CA ALA A 39 9.22 -6.43 3.44
C ALA A 39 10.45 -6.37 4.35
N GLY A 40 11.60 -6.89 3.88
CA GLY A 40 12.88 -6.82 4.61
C GLY A 40 13.48 -5.40 4.69
N MET A 41 12.99 -4.46 3.87
CA MET A 41 13.39 -3.05 3.88
C MET A 41 12.30 -2.13 4.46
N ALA A 42 11.49 -2.62 5.40
CA ALA A 42 10.40 -1.87 6.02
C ALA A 42 9.38 -1.32 5.00
N ASP A 43 9.00 -2.12 4.01
CA ASP A 43 8.05 -1.80 2.92
C ASP A 43 8.48 -0.62 2.02
N MET A 44 9.78 -0.36 1.92
CA MET A 44 10.33 0.67 1.03
C MET A 44 10.44 0.17 -0.42
N GLY A 45 10.12 1.04 -1.37
CA GLY A 45 10.20 0.67 -2.78
C GLY A 45 10.14 1.83 -3.76
N VAL A 46 9.73 3.03 -3.33
CA VAL A 46 9.45 4.15 -4.24
C VAL A 46 10.71 4.70 -4.92
N ALA A 47 11.86 4.67 -4.23
CA ALA A 47 13.15 5.17 -4.72
C ALA A 47 14.26 4.10 -4.75
N THR A 48 13.93 2.82 -4.58
CA THR A 48 14.87 1.72 -4.76
C THR A 48 15.19 1.50 -6.25
N SER A 49 16.27 0.77 -6.56
CA SER A 49 16.57 0.39 -7.95
C SER A 49 15.40 -0.38 -8.58
N ALA A 50 15.25 -0.25 -9.91
CA ALA A 50 14.22 -0.98 -10.66
C ALA A 50 14.38 -2.49 -10.50
N ASP A 51 13.27 -3.18 -10.27
CA ASP A 51 13.16 -4.63 -10.18
C ASP A 51 11.80 -5.11 -10.73
N ALA A 52 11.59 -6.41 -10.75
CA ALA A 52 10.36 -6.98 -11.27
C ALA A 52 9.12 -6.69 -10.38
N TYR A 53 9.30 -6.30 -9.12
CA TYR A 53 8.22 -5.93 -8.20
C TYR A 53 7.90 -4.43 -8.16
N SER A 54 8.55 -3.64 -9.01
CA SER A 54 8.39 -2.17 -9.04
C SER A 54 6.95 -1.70 -9.28
N GLN A 55 6.09 -2.56 -9.86
CA GLN A 55 4.66 -2.26 -10.09
C GLN A 55 3.94 -1.81 -8.82
N GLN A 56 4.24 -2.44 -7.68
CA GLN A 56 3.58 -2.15 -6.41
C GLN A 56 3.98 -0.78 -5.83
N TYR A 57 5.24 -0.38 -6.02
CA TYR A 57 5.81 0.76 -5.31
C TYR A 57 6.00 1.99 -6.18
N ASN A 58 6.51 1.80 -7.40
CA ASN A 58 6.74 2.87 -8.36
C ASN A 58 6.96 2.29 -9.77
N PRO A 59 5.91 2.21 -10.59
CA PRO A 59 6.02 1.67 -11.95
C PRO A 59 6.89 2.54 -12.88
N ALA A 60 7.15 3.82 -12.55
CA ALA A 60 8.05 4.66 -13.34
C ALA A 60 9.49 4.13 -13.40
N LYS A 61 9.91 3.31 -12.42
CA LYS A 61 11.22 2.66 -12.40
C LYS A 61 11.46 1.72 -13.58
N TYR A 62 10.41 1.13 -14.16
CA TYR A 62 10.56 0.21 -15.29
C TYR A 62 11.21 0.86 -16.51
N ALA A 63 11.05 2.16 -16.71
CA ALA A 63 11.73 2.89 -17.77
C ALA A 63 13.26 2.91 -17.62
N PHE A 64 13.78 2.66 -16.40
CA PHE A 64 15.21 2.55 -16.07
C PHE A 64 15.67 1.12 -15.83
N SER A 65 14.82 0.13 -16.02
CA SER A 65 15.22 -1.27 -15.87
C SER A 65 16.34 -1.63 -16.85
N LEU A 66 17.37 -2.31 -16.36
CA LEU A 66 18.44 -2.84 -17.21
C LEU A 66 17.94 -4.03 -18.05
N ASN A 67 16.94 -4.75 -17.57
CA ASN A 67 16.32 -5.86 -18.28
C ASN A 67 15.23 -5.36 -19.24
N GLY A 68 15.17 -5.90 -20.44
CA GLY A 68 14.13 -5.60 -21.42
C GLY A 68 12.74 -6.10 -20.99
N GLN A 69 12.70 -7.17 -20.19
CA GLN A 69 11.48 -7.74 -19.63
C GLN A 69 11.79 -8.49 -18.33
N GLY A 70 10.77 -8.71 -17.52
CA GLY A 70 10.89 -9.48 -16.30
C GLY A 70 9.56 -10.01 -15.81
N PHE A 71 9.64 -11.12 -15.12
CA PHE A 71 8.53 -11.78 -14.44
C PHE A 71 8.89 -11.99 -12.99
N SER A 72 7.93 -11.81 -12.10
CA SER A 72 8.09 -12.12 -10.69
C SER A 72 6.83 -12.76 -10.12
N MET A 73 7.03 -13.61 -9.14
CA MET A 73 5.97 -14.23 -8.37
C MET A 73 6.38 -14.25 -6.90
N SER A 74 5.46 -13.90 -6.03
CA SER A 74 5.64 -14.00 -4.58
C SER A 74 4.43 -14.68 -3.94
N TYR A 75 4.71 -15.39 -2.87
CA TYR A 75 3.70 -15.97 -1.98
C TYR A 75 4.13 -15.66 -0.55
N THR A 76 3.28 -14.97 0.19
CA THR A 76 3.54 -14.55 1.57
C THR A 76 2.45 -15.12 2.47
N PRO A 77 2.74 -16.13 3.29
CA PRO A 77 1.88 -16.52 4.39
C PRO A 77 1.71 -15.31 5.33
N TYR A 78 0.49 -15.07 5.76
CA TYR A 78 0.17 -13.89 6.55
C TYR A 78 -0.58 -14.29 7.81
N LEU A 79 -0.27 -13.65 8.96
CA LEU A 79 -0.89 -13.93 10.26
C LEU A 79 -0.85 -15.43 10.67
N THR A 80 0.24 -16.13 10.36
CA THR A 80 0.39 -17.59 10.56
C THR A 80 0.23 -18.05 12.01
N ASP A 81 0.41 -17.14 12.99
CA ASP A 81 0.17 -17.41 14.41
C ASP A 81 -1.33 -17.45 14.76
N ILE A 82 -2.19 -16.96 13.86
CA ILE A 82 -3.64 -16.91 14.05
C ILE A 82 -4.33 -17.96 13.19
N ALA A 83 -3.95 -18.04 11.90
CA ALA A 83 -4.53 -18.95 10.93
C ALA A 83 -3.49 -19.36 9.89
N ASN A 84 -3.46 -20.63 9.50
CA ASN A 84 -2.44 -21.18 8.60
C ASN A 84 -2.78 -21.02 7.10
N ASP A 85 -3.97 -20.56 6.78
CA ASP A 85 -4.55 -20.48 5.43
C ASP A 85 -4.72 -19.05 4.92
N ILE A 86 -4.26 -18.04 5.69
CA ILE A 86 -4.22 -16.64 5.23
C ILE A 86 -2.94 -16.42 4.43
N SER A 87 -3.08 -15.90 3.21
CA SER A 87 -1.93 -15.67 2.36
C SER A 87 -2.15 -14.57 1.31
N LEU A 88 -1.05 -13.93 0.93
CA LEU A 88 -0.98 -12.99 -0.17
C LEU A 88 -0.13 -13.57 -1.31
N GLY A 89 -0.74 -13.75 -2.48
CA GLY A 89 -0.05 -14.09 -3.71
C GLY A 89 0.07 -12.86 -4.62
N GLN A 90 1.20 -12.71 -5.29
CA GLN A 90 1.39 -11.70 -6.33
C GLN A 90 2.16 -12.25 -7.51
N VAL A 91 1.73 -11.84 -8.70
CA VAL A 91 2.42 -12.09 -9.97
C VAL A 91 2.58 -10.76 -10.68
N THR A 92 3.77 -10.49 -11.23
CA THR A 92 4.04 -9.26 -11.99
C THR A 92 4.81 -9.60 -13.27
N TYR A 93 4.47 -8.93 -14.34
CA TYR A 93 5.21 -8.94 -15.60
C TYR A 93 5.43 -7.51 -16.08
N PHE A 94 6.64 -7.22 -16.56
CA PHE A 94 6.93 -5.97 -17.23
C PHE A 94 7.69 -6.21 -18.53
N ASN A 95 7.55 -5.27 -19.46
CA ASN A 95 8.29 -5.25 -20.72
C ASN A 95 8.63 -3.81 -21.11
N ARG A 96 9.89 -3.56 -21.39
CA ARG A 96 10.36 -2.32 -22.02
C ARG A 96 10.11 -2.43 -23.52
N ILE A 97 9.20 -1.58 -24.03
CA ILE A 97 8.85 -1.54 -25.46
C ILE A 97 10.01 -0.97 -26.28
N ASN A 98 10.70 0.01 -25.69
CA ASN A 98 11.87 0.70 -26.25
C ASN A 98 12.69 1.35 -25.13
N GLU A 99 13.70 2.14 -25.46
CA GLU A 99 14.59 2.80 -24.48
C GLU A 99 13.88 3.81 -23.56
N ARG A 100 12.69 4.30 -23.97
CA ARG A 100 11.97 5.34 -23.25
C ARG A 100 10.70 4.85 -22.58
N SER A 101 10.14 3.73 -22.98
CA SER A 101 8.82 3.33 -22.51
C SER A 101 8.76 1.86 -22.09
N ALA A 102 7.98 1.60 -21.07
CA ALA A 102 7.69 0.27 -20.56
C ALA A 102 6.20 0.15 -20.18
N PHE A 103 5.66 -1.04 -20.30
CA PHE A 103 4.39 -1.40 -19.69
C PHE A 103 4.62 -2.52 -18.67
N ALA A 104 3.72 -2.60 -17.71
CA ALA A 104 3.70 -3.69 -16.75
C ALA A 104 2.26 -4.02 -16.34
N GLY A 105 2.08 -5.22 -15.81
CA GLY A 105 0.84 -5.66 -15.21
C GLY A 105 1.10 -6.55 -14.02
N SER A 106 0.20 -6.52 -13.05
CA SER A 106 0.26 -7.42 -11.91
C SER A 106 -1.12 -7.92 -11.50
N LEU A 107 -1.11 -9.05 -10.83
CA LEU A 107 -2.28 -9.63 -10.17
C LEU A 107 -1.88 -9.92 -8.73
N ARG A 108 -2.69 -9.44 -7.78
CA ARG A 108 -2.57 -9.71 -6.34
C ARG A 108 -3.83 -10.40 -5.86
N TYR A 109 -3.66 -11.45 -5.12
CA TYR A 109 -4.75 -12.19 -4.50
C TYR A 109 -4.46 -12.37 -3.02
N PHE A 110 -5.39 -11.95 -2.18
CA PHE A 110 -5.35 -12.10 -0.74
C PHE A 110 -6.48 -13.01 -0.30
N GLY A 111 -6.14 -14.20 0.18
CA GLY A 111 -7.06 -15.16 0.76
C GLY A 111 -7.02 -15.08 2.27
N LEU A 112 -8.20 -15.03 2.91
CA LEU A 112 -8.34 -15.01 4.37
C LEU A 112 -8.64 -16.38 4.96
N GLY A 113 -8.49 -17.44 4.17
CA GLY A 113 -8.77 -18.80 4.61
C GLY A 113 -10.26 -19.13 4.62
N ASP A 114 -10.57 -20.29 5.18
CA ASP A 114 -11.92 -20.81 5.27
C ASP A 114 -12.52 -20.54 6.66
N ILE A 115 -13.70 -19.94 6.69
CA ILE A 115 -14.43 -19.61 7.91
C ILE A 115 -15.70 -20.44 7.96
N GLU A 116 -15.88 -21.20 9.04
CA GLU A 116 -17.12 -21.94 9.30
C GLU A 116 -18.12 -21.05 10.04
N LEU A 117 -19.26 -20.82 9.42
CA LEU A 117 -20.38 -20.07 9.99
C LEU A 117 -21.46 -21.00 10.47
N ARG A 118 -21.98 -20.76 11.69
CA ARG A 118 -23.13 -21.43 12.27
C ARG A 118 -24.05 -20.38 12.90
N GLN A 119 -25.34 -20.51 12.72
CA GLN A 119 -26.34 -19.68 13.41
C GLN A 119 -26.69 -20.26 14.78
N SER A 120 -26.64 -21.59 14.91
CA SER A 120 -26.88 -22.34 16.14
C SER A 120 -25.83 -23.44 16.29
N PHE A 121 -25.63 -23.93 17.50
CA PHE A 121 -24.73 -25.05 17.80
C PHE A 121 -25.13 -26.35 17.07
N GLU A 122 -26.43 -26.54 16.77
CA GLU A 122 -26.95 -27.73 16.10
C GLU A 122 -26.94 -27.63 14.57
N ASP A 123 -26.62 -26.46 14.01
CA ASP A 123 -26.65 -26.23 12.57
C ASP A 123 -25.42 -26.85 11.88
N THR A 124 -25.65 -27.35 10.67
CA THR A 124 -24.54 -27.73 9.77
C THR A 124 -23.72 -26.47 9.41
N PRO A 125 -22.39 -26.49 9.63
CA PRO A 125 -21.55 -25.33 9.33
C PRO A 125 -21.58 -25.03 7.83
N ARG A 126 -21.65 -23.73 7.50
CA ARG A 126 -21.44 -23.23 6.15
C ARG A 126 -20.04 -22.64 6.03
N THR A 127 -19.21 -23.22 5.18
CA THR A 127 -17.87 -22.69 4.89
C THR A 127 -17.96 -21.53 3.92
N VAL A 128 -17.28 -20.45 4.21
CA VAL A 128 -17.06 -19.27 3.35
C VAL A 128 -15.58 -18.95 3.28
N SER A 129 -15.11 -18.50 2.10
CA SER A 129 -13.70 -18.20 1.86
C SER A 129 -13.56 -16.73 1.42
N PRO A 130 -13.48 -15.79 2.38
CA PRO A 130 -13.33 -14.38 2.07
C PRO A 130 -12.01 -14.13 1.32
N ASN A 131 -12.05 -13.27 0.32
CA ASN A 131 -10.88 -12.98 -0.49
C ASN A 131 -10.92 -11.59 -1.11
N GLU A 132 -9.75 -11.10 -1.49
CA GLU A 132 -9.58 -9.84 -2.19
C GLU A 132 -8.66 -10.03 -3.40
N LEU A 133 -8.94 -9.30 -4.47
CA LEU A 133 -8.20 -9.34 -5.73
C LEU A 133 -7.92 -7.92 -6.21
N ALA A 134 -6.69 -7.68 -6.68
CA ALA A 134 -6.35 -6.49 -7.46
C ALA A 134 -5.65 -6.89 -8.76
N ILE A 135 -6.02 -6.22 -9.85
CA ILE A 135 -5.37 -6.34 -11.15
C ILE A 135 -4.90 -4.96 -11.56
N ASP A 136 -3.61 -4.82 -11.84
CA ASP A 136 -2.97 -3.57 -12.18
C ASP A 136 -2.39 -3.61 -13.59
N VAL A 137 -2.49 -2.48 -14.29
CA VAL A 137 -1.78 -2.24 -15.55
C VAL A 137 -1.15 -0.87 -15.48
N SER A 138 0.11 -0.74 -15.89
CA SER A 138 0.82 0.54 -15.90
C SER A 138 1.57 0.78 -17.20
N TYR A 139 1.78 2.06 -17.48
CA TYR A 139 2.63 2.54 -18.55
C TYR A 139 3.60 3.58 -17.99
N ALA A 140 4.89 3.36 -18.22
CA ALA A 140 5.99 4.23 -17.81
C ALA A 140 6.67 4.86 -19.03
N LEU A 141 7.03 6.13 -18.92
CA LEU A 141 7.68 6.89 -19.96
C LEU A 141 8.83 7.72 -19.38
N LYS A 142 10.04 7.59 -19.96
CA LYS A 142 11.13 8.53 -19.74
C LYS A 142 10.81 9.86 -20.38
N LEU A 143 10.77 10.91 -19.57
CA LEU A 143 10.61 12.30 -20.01
C LEU A 143 11.95 12.97 -20.28
N SER A 144 13.01 12.54 -19.60
CA SER A 144 14.40 12.90 -19.85
C SER A 144 15.31 11.70 -19.58
N GLU A 145 16.62 11.83 -19.82
CA GLU A 145 17.58 10.75 -19.51
C GLU A 145 17.61 10.37 -18.03
N GLN A 146 17.22 11.27 -17.15
CA GLN A 146 17.28 11.08 -15.69
C GLN A 146 15.91 10.98 -15.04
N PHE A 147 14.80 11.25 -15.75
CA PHE A 147 13.47 11.30 -15.13
C PHE A 147 12.42 10.57 -15.96
N SER A 148 11.61 9.78 -15.28
CA SER A 148 10.44 9.10 -15.84
C SER A 148 9.19 9.34 -15.00
N MET A 149 8.05 9.19 -15.66
CA MET A 149 6.73 9.13 -15.00
C MET A 149 5.99 7.88 -15.44
N ALA A 150 5.04 7.48 -14.61
CA ALA A 150 4.11 6.40 -14.94
C ALA A 150 2.70 6.70 -14.44
N ILE A 151 1.74 6.13 -15.15
CA ILE A 151 0.36 6.02 -14.69
C ILE A 151 0.03 4.53 -14.57
N ALA A 152 -0.76 4.18 -13.56
CA ALA A 152 -1.30 2.83 -13.41
C ALA A 152 -2.82 2.90 -13.21
N GLY A 153 -3.52 1.91 -13.77
CA GLY A 153 -4.93 1.65 -13.50
C GLY A 153 -5.05 0.35 -12.73
N ARG A 154 -5.93 0.34 -11.74
CA ARG A 154 -6.16 -0.80 -10.85
C ARG A 154 -7.64 -1.14 -10.78
N PHE A 155 -7.99 -2.38 -11.05
CA PHE A 155 -9.28 -2.95 -10.71
C PHE A 155 -9.17 -3.69 -9.38
N ILE A 156 -10.11 -3.46 -8.47
CA ILE A 156 -10.14 -4.02 -7.12
C ILE A 156 -11.47 -4.74 -6.93
N ARG A 157 -11.42 -5.97 -6.41
CA ARG A 157 -12.58 -6.73 -5.97
C ARG A 157 -12.33 -7.24 -4.55
N SER A 158 -13.28 -7.03 -3.66
CA SER A 158 -13.25 -7.48 -2.28
C SER A 158 -14.51 -8.26 -1.94
N ASN A 159 -14.34 -9.46 -1.43
CA ASN A 159 -15.41 -10.36 -1.00
C ASN A 159 -15.23 -10.68 0.49
N LEU A 160 -15.22 -9.62 1.31
CA LEU A 160 -15.01 -9.74 2.76
C LEU A 160 -16.32 -9.78 3.54
N LYS A 161 -17.37 -9.14 3.02
CA LYS A 161 -18.66 -9.10 3.69
C LYS A 161 -19.41 -10.41 3.43
N ILE A 162 -19.60 -11.16 4.50
CA ILE A 162 -20.25 -12.48 4.48
C ILE A 162 -21.76 -12.26 4.62
N PRO A 163 -22.59 -12.77 3.68
CA PRO A 163 -24.04 -12.71 3.82
C PRO A 163 -24.50 -13.54 5.02
N ASP A 164 -25.25 -12.95 5.93
CA ASP A 164 -25.82 -13.59 7.13
C ASP A 164 -27.27 -14.07 6.93
N GLY A 165 -27.80 -13.95 5.73
CA GLY A 165 -29.17 -14.30 5.38
C GLY A 165 -30.18 -13.17 5.61
N THR A 166 -29.79 -12.10 6.31
CA THR A 166 -30.62 -10.91 6.58
C THR A 166 -30.09 -9.67 5.89
N SER A 167 -28.82 -9.68 5.44
CA SER A 167 -28.16 -8.57 4.78
C SER A 167 -28.04 -8.78 3.27
N ASP A 168 -28.05 -7.70 2.52
CA ASP A 168 -27.78 -7.61 1.08
C ASP A 168 -26.26 -7.58 0.76
N ALA A 169 -25.45 -8.12 1.67
CA ALA A 169 -24.01 -8.17 1.55
C ALA A 169 -23.57 -8.89 0.26
N SER A 170 -22.71 -8.24 -0.50
CA SER A 170 -22.18 -8.75 -1.77
C SER A 170 -20.71 -8.39 -1.94
N ALA A 171 -20.04 -9.09 -2.87
CA ALA A 171 -18.70 -8.72 -3.26
C ALA A 171 -18.69 -7.31 -3.86
N ALA A 172 -17.79 -6.48 -3.36
CA ALA A 172 -17.61 -5.10 -3.80
C ALA A 172 -16.52 -4.99 -4.85
N SER A 173 -16.68 -4.05 -5.77
CA SER A 173 -15.65 -3.75 -6.78
C SER A 173 -15.48 -2.24 -6.93
N THR A 174 -14.25 -1.81 -7.21
CA THR A 174 -13.92 -0.41 -7.46
C THR A 174 -12.71 -0.30 -8.37
N PHE A 175 -12.41 0.92 -8.81
CA PHE A 175 -11.21 1.23 -9.59
C PHE A 175 -10.36 2.25 -8.85
N ALA A 176 -9.06 2.20 -9.10
CA ALA A 176 -8.11 3.19 -8.61
C ALA A 176 -7.09 3.54 -9.69
N PHE A 177 -6.42 4.68 -9.51
CA PHE A 177 -5.33 5.13 -10.37
C PHE A 177 -4.13 5.50 -9.50
N ASP A 178 -2.94 5.28 -10.05
CA ASP A 178 -1.70 5.71 -9.45
C ASP A 178 -0.96 6.64 -10.43
N VAL A 179 -0.25 7.62 -9.86
CA VAL A 179 0.66 8.52 -10.61
C VAL A 179 2.02 8.47 -9.92
N ALA A 180 3.03 8.05 -10.66
CA ALA A 180 4.36 7.85 -10.13
C ALA A 180 5.40 8.62 -10.92
N GLY A 181 6.49 9.00 -10.25
CA GLY A 181 7.66 9.59 -10.87
C GLY A 181 8.94 9.03 -10.25
N PHE A 182 9.97 8.90 -11.08
CA PHE A 182 11.26 8.40 -10.66
C PHE A 182 12.39 9.17 -11.33
N TYR A 183 13.34 9.60 -10.50
CA TYR A 183 14.56 10.25 -10.89
C TYR A 183 15.75 9.34 -10.59
N GLN A 184 16.68 9.25 -11.53
CA GLN A 184 17.96 8.57 -11.38
C GLN A 184 19.05 9.41 -12.05
N SER A 185 20.04 9.87 -11.27
CA SER A 185 21.17 10.60 -11.83
C SER A 185 22.04 9.69 -12.69
N GLU A 186 22.89 10.28 -13.47
CA GLU A 186 24.06 9.59 -14.03
C GLU A 186 24.97 9.11 -12.89
N GLU A 187 25.85 8.22 -13.22
CA GLU A 187 26.88 7.73 -12.33
C GLU A 187 28.04 8.71 -12.29
N GLU A 188 28.29 9.28 -11.13
CA GLU A 188 29.36 10.27 -10.91
C GLU A 188 30.55 9.59 -10.21
N ALA A 189 31.77 9.84 -10.69
CA ALA A 189 32.99 9.32 -10.11
C ALA A 189 33.38 10.12 -8.86
N TYR A 190 33.54 9.42 -7.73
CA TYR A 190 34.17 9.90 -6.51
C TYR A 190 35.55 9.25 -6.36
N SER A 191 36.33 9.62 -5.31
CA SER A 191 37.71 9.13 -5.18
C SER A 191 37.82 7.60 -5.07
N ASP A 192 36.89 6.96 -4.36
CA ASP A 192 36.97 5.53 -4.02
C ASP A 192 35.75 4.72 -4.46
N PHE A 193 34.74 5.36 -5.03
CA PHE A 193 33.52 4.74 -5.53
C PHE A 193 32.84 5.65 -6.56
N ASN A 194 31.91 5.10 -7.31
CA ASN A 194 30.98 5.89 -8.11
C ASN A 194 29.67 6.05 -7.35
N GLY A 195 29.05 7.21 -7.50
CA GLY A 195 27.80 7.55 -6.82
C GLY A 195 26.64 7.75 -7.76
N ARG A 196 25.44 7.37 -7.33
CA ARG A 196 24.21 7.62 -8.07
C ARG A 196 23.09 8.02 -7.12
N TRP A 197 22.45 9.15 -7.40
CA TRP A 197 21.27 9.62 -6.71
C TRP A 197 20.00 9.02 -7.28
N ARG A 198 19.05 8.72 -6.43
CA ARG A 198 17.70 8.31 -6.81
C ARG A 198 16.68 9.06 -5.97
N ALA A 199 15.57 9.43 -6.60
CA ALA A 199 14.40 9.97 -5.92
C ALA A 199 13.13 9.43 -6.57
N GLY A 200 12.07 9.31 -5.83
CA GLY A 200 10.80 8.84 -6.36
C GLY A 200 9.61 9.33 -5.56
N PHE A 201 8.49 9.39 -6.23
CA PHE A 201 7.20 9.56 -5.59
C PHE A 201 6.17 8.62 -6.22
N ASN A 202 5.17 8.27 -5.45
CA ASN A 202 4.00 7.58 -5.96
C ASN A 202 2.75 8.02 -5.17
N LEU A 203 1.79 8.54 -5.89
CA LEU A 203 0.46 8.84 -5.40
C LEU A 203 -0.44 7.68 -5.78
N GLN A 204 -0.81 6.85 -4.81
CA GLN A 204 -1.42 5.54 -5.03
C GLN A 204 -2.88 5.48 -4.63
N ASN A 205 -3.61 4.57 -5.26
CA ASN A 205 -4.99 4.22 -4.93
C ASN A 205 -5.93 5.41 -4.96
N LEU A 206 -5.79 6.31 -5.93
CA LEU A 206 -6.75 7.39 -6.15
C LEU A 206 -8.02 6.83 -6.79
N GLY A 207 -9.12 6.80 -6.06
CA GLY A 207 -10.37 6.25 -6.57
C GLY A 207 -11.56 6.50 -5.66
N PRO A 208 -12.75 6.09 -6.08
CA PRO A 208 -13.96 6.23 -5.29
C PRO A 208 -13.94 5.30 -4.07
N LYS A 209 -14.82 5.58 -3.13
CA LYS A 209 -15.07 4.70 -1.99
C LYS A 209 -15.63 3.35 -2.45
N ILE A 210 -15.28 2.29 -1.73
CA ILE A 210 -15.84 0.95 -1.95
C ILE A 210 -17.11 0.74 -1.12
N LYS A 211 -18.08 0.01 -1.68
CA LYS A 211 -19.38 -0.31 -1.06
C LYS A 211 -19.60 -1.81 -1.07
N TYR A 212 -20.06 -2.35 0.04
CA TYR A 212 -20.33 -3.78 0.22
C TYR A 212 -21.84 -4.11 0.31
N ASP A 213 -22.70 -3.11 0.28
CA ASP A 213 -24.16 -3.21 0.35
C ASP A 213 -24.83 -2.06 -0.40
N ASN A 214 -26.17 -2.06 -0.41
CA ASN A 214 -26.97 -1.02 -1.06
C ASN A 214 -27.11 0.27 -0.24
N ASP A 215 -26.64 0.26 1.03
CA ASP A 215 -26.65 1.48 1.84
C ASP A 215 -25.61 2.47 1.35
N VAL A 216 -26.06 3.62 0.88
CA VAL A 216 -25.19 4.67 0.35
C VAL A 216 -24.33 5.33 1.42
N THR A 217 -24.71 5.19 2.69
CA THR A 217 -23.95 5.73 3.83
C THR A 217 -22.81 4.81 4.27
N ASN A 218 -22.95 3.52 4.04
CA ASN A 218 -21.95 2.49 4.40
C ASN A 218 -20.86 2.37 3.32
N THR A 219 -19.96 3.35 3.27
CA THR A 219 -18.89 3.41 2.29
C THR A 219 -17.54 3.56 2.97
N ASN A 220 -16.52 2.86 2.46
CA ASN A 220 -15.16 2.90 2.99
C ASN A 220 -14.22 3.55 1.97
N PHE A 221 -13.35 4.44 2.45
CA PHE A 221 -12.25 4.94 1.61
C PHE A 221 -11.30 3.80 1.26
N ILE A 222 -10.85 3.74 0.01
CA ILE A 222 -9.71 2.91 -0.35
C ILE A 222 -8.41 3.57 0.19
N PRO A 223 -7.32 2.81 0.41
CA PRO A 223 -6.13 3.31 1.08
C PRO A 223 -5.27 4.21 0.17
N SER A 224 -5.84 5.37 -0.23
CA SER A 224 -5.10 6.37 -0.99
C SER A 224 -3.92 6.87 -0.17
N ASN A 225 -2.72 6.85 -0.76
CA ASN A 225 -1.50 7.25 -0.04
C ASN A 225 -0.51 7.94 -0.95
N LEU A 226 0.38 8.72 -0.35
CA LEU A 226 1.53 9.34 -0.98
C LEU A 226 2.79 8.73 -0.39
N ARG A 227 3.65 8.20 -1.26
CA ARG A 227 5.00 7.74 -0.95
C ARG A 227 6.01 8.69 -1.56
N LEU A 228 6.98 9.12 -0.76
CA LEU A 228 8.11 9.96 -1.19
C LEU A 228 9.40 9.33 -0.69
N GLY A 229 10.38 9.18 -1.56
CA GLY A 229 11.64 8.58 -1.16
C GLY A 229 12.83 9.13 -1.91
N GLY A 230 14.00 8.92 -1.32
CA GLY A 230 15.28 9.22 -1.92
C GLY A 230 16.34 8.19 -1.53
N GLY A 231 17.35 8.03 -2.34
CA GLY A 231 18.42 7.10 -2.09
C GLY A 231 19.71 7.48 -2.79
N PHE A 232 20.78 6.90 -2.30
CA PHE A 232 22.10 7.02 -2.87
C PHE A 232 22.76 5.66 -2.98
N ASP A 233 23.34 5.37 -4.15
CA ASP A 233 24.09 4.15 -4.42
C ASP A 233 25.59 4.48 -4.34
N PHE A 234 26.32 3.75 -3.52
CA PHE A 234 27.77 3.67 -3.48
C PHE A 234 28.19 2.49 -4.34
N ILE A 235 28.72 2.72 -5.50
CA ILE A 235 29.10 1.71 -6.50
C ILE A 235 30.61 1.56 -6.46
N PHE A 236 31.10 0.46 -5.91
CA PHE A 236 32.54 0.21 -5.74
C PHE A 236 33.12 -0.49 -6.97
N ASP A 237 32.36 -1.40 -7.56
CA ASP A 237 32.71 -2.11 -8.80
C ASP A 237 31.42 -2.68 -9.46
N GLU A 238 31.61 -3.48 -10.50
CA GLU A 238 30.52 -4.13 -11.25
C GLU A 238 29.62 -5.03 -10.39
N TYR A 239 30.16 -5.59 -9.30
CA TYR A 239 29.48 -6.60 -8.45
C TYR A 239 29.11 -6.06 -7.07
N ASN A 240 29.79 -5.00 -6.60
CA ASN A 240 29.67 -4.51 -5.24
C ASN A 240 29.05 -3.10 -5.22
N LYS A 241 27.85 -3.05 -4.66
CA LYS A 241 27.10 -1.80 -4.47
C LYS A 241 26.43 -1.79 -3.10
N VAL A 242 26.55 -0.68 -2.39
CA VAL A 242 25.78 -0.40 -1.19
C VAL A 242 24.80 0.72 -1.46
N SER A 243 23.54 0.51 -1.10
CA SER A 243 22.48 1.52 -1.30
C SER A 243 21.92 1.96 0.04
N VAL A 244 21.81 3.27 0.23
CA VAL A 244 21.09 3.87 1.36
C VAL A 244 19.84 4.52 0.81
N THR A 245 18.68 4.17 1.36
CA THR A 245 17.38 4.67 0.90
C THR A 245 16.52 5.04 2.10
N GLY A 246 15.82 6.15 2.00
CA GLY A 246 14.81 6.59 2.95
C GLY A 246 13.49 6.86 2.25
N GLU A 247 12.39 6.51 2.90
CA GLU A 247 11.04 6.69 2.37
C GLU A 247 10.10 7.18 3.46
N VAL A 248 9.15 8.04 3.09
CA VAL A 248 8.05 8.50 3.93
C VAL A 248 6.75 8.18 3.22
N THR A 249 5.84 7.52 3.90
CA THR A 249 4.50 7.20 3.41
C THR A 249 3.46 7.91 4.25
N LYS A 250 2.50 8.56 3.58
CA LYS A 250 1.37 9.22 4.24
C LYS A 250 0.06 8.72 3.64
N LEU A 251 -0.81 8.17 4.49
CA LEU A 251 -2.19 7.87 4.12
C LEU A 251 -2.96 9.19 3.93
N LEU A 252 -3.68 9.31 2.81
CA LEU A 252 -4.42 10.52 2.43
C LEU A 252 -5.92 10.42 2.75
N VAL A 253 -6.30 9.41 3.50
CA VAL A 253 -7.68 9.19 3.94
C VAL A 253 -7.99 10.10 5.13
N PRO A 254 -9.16 10.73 5.18
CA PRO A 254 -9.58 11.56 6.32
C PRO A 254 -9.56 10.78 7.63
N THR A 255 -9.08 11.40 8.69
CA THR A 255 -9.20 10.86 10.05
C THR A 255 -10.69 10.82 10.46
N PRO A 256 -11.17 9.74 11.07
CA PRO A 256 -12.56 9.68 11.57
C PRO A 256 -12.85 10.86 12.50
N PRO A 257 -14.06 11.46 12.42
CA PRO A 257 -14.43 12.58 13.27
C PRO A 257 -14.41 12.17 14.75
N GLU A 258 -14.19 13.14 15.63
CA GLU A 258 -14.35 12.95 17.06
C GLU A 258 -15.81 12.61 17.38
N ARG A 259 -16.02 11.41 17.90
CA ARG A 259 -17.26 11.18 18.64
C ARG A 259 -17.06 11.83 20.00
N THR A 260 -17.59 13.02 20.18
CA THR A 260 -17.81 13.54 21.53
C THR A 260 -18.83 12.60 22.14
N ILE A 261 -18.38 11.75 23.07
CA ILE A 261 -19.30 11.03 23.95
C ILE A 261 -19.85 12.17 24.83
N VAL A 262 -21.00 12.70 24.47
CA VAL A 262 -21.78 13.51 25.37
C VAL A 262 -22.24 12.50 26.43
N GLU A 263 -21.65 12.56 27.61
CA GLU A 263 -22.19 11.76 28.72
C GLU A 263 -23.66 12.16 28.88
N PRO A 264 -24.58 11.17 28.88
CA PRO A 264 -25.97 11.47 29.07
C PRO A 264 -26.13 12.22 30.39
N VAL A 265 -26.77 13.37 30.35
CA VAL A 265 -27.02 14.20 31.55
C VAL A 265 -28.46 13.99 31.94
N ASP A 266 -28.71 13.63 33.21
CA ASP A 266 -30.03 13.67 33.80
C ASP A 266 -30.56 15.11 33.70
N SER A 267 -31.33 15.35 32.65
CA SER A 267 -31.85 16.71 32.33
C SER A 267 -33.16 17.04 33.05
N ASN A 268 -33.84 16.02 33.55
CA ASN A 268 -35.09 16.17 34.31
C ASN A 268 -34.86 16.12 35.83
N GLY A 269 -33.67 15.72 36.30
CA GLY A 269 -33.28 15.69 37.71
C GLY A 269 -33.93 14.63 38.56
N ASP A 270 -34.41 13.53 37.95
CA ASP A 270 -35.05 12.41 38.65
C ASP A 270 -34.06 11.36 39.20
N GLY A 271 -32.78 11.52 38.92
CA GLY A 271 -31.70 10.63 39.37
C GLY A 271 -31.51 9.38 38.50
N THR A 272 -32.20 9.29 37.35
CA THR A 272 -32.05 8.20 36.39
C THR A 272 -31.88 8.74 34.99
N ILE A 273 -30.99 8.15 34.20
CA ILE A 273 -30.81 8.52 32.80
C ILE A 273 -31.70 7.61 31.97
N ASP A 274 -32.71 8.16 31.33
CA ASP A 274 -33.64 7.41 30.48
C ASP A 274 -33.30 7.61 28.97
N ASN A 275 -34.00 6.84 28.09
CA ASN A 275 -33.76 6.85 26.64
C ASN A 275 -34.05 8.22 25.95
N SER A 276 -34.71 9.15 26.63
CA SER A 276 -34.99 10.50 26.11
C SER A 276 -33.82 11.46 26.35
N GLU A 277 -32.89 11.08 27.22
CA GLU A 277 -31.73 11.86 27.64
C GLU A 277 -30.40 11.37 26.99
N VAL A 278 -30.47 10.26 26.24
CA VAL A 278 -29.37 9.73 25.45
C VAL A 278 -29.48 10.30 24.04
N ASN A 279 -28.63 11.25 23.69
CA ASN A 279 -28.50 11.81 22.33
C ASN A 279 -27.48 11.07 21.49
#